data_13d3a9d44ac49b21fd0258ecc925589e
#
_entry.id   13d3a9d44ac49b21fd0258ecc925589e
#
_cell.length_a   1.000
_cell.length_b   1.000
_cell.length_c   1.000
_cell.angle_alpha   90.00
_cell.angle_beta   90.00
_cell.angle_gamma   90.00
#
_symmetry.space_group_name_H-M   'P 1'
#
loop_
_entity.id
_entity.type
_entity.pdbx_description
1 polymer ?
#
loop_
_entity_poly.entity_id
_entity_poly.type
_entity_poly.pdbx_seq_one_letter_code
_entity_poly.pdbx_strand_id
1 'polypeptide(L)'
;MTGAQLRIGTFTPSLLIDLARSTGRLDRAGLEVTEIPVPSSPAQFRSLETGELDVVMTSPDNVLAYRFLSANPLGHTLPVDILAGIDRGLGLSLCLAPSVTGLADVRDRVVGVDVPESGFAFVAFSLLERAGLGPDDYKVESLGSTPRRAAALTAGTCAATVLNAGNELRARASGCRVVSTVADIGPYLGTVMAALSADDPTAAGPRNRLAEAVIDTARDIVTGRLRQEVLEAAGRLLGLEDPEARAHLGCLLDRTHGLITDGHVDEASINTLIDLRRRHSPSPDLAVVASAWPTMLTAAALGTGPRT
;
A
#
# COMPACT_ATOMS: atom_id res chain seq x y z
N MET A 1 -10.66 31.91 -1.67
CA MET A 1 -10.30 31.26 -0.39
C MET A 1 -9.19 30.29 -0.72
N THR A 2 -8.02 30.41 -0.09
CA THR A 2 -6.92 29.45 -0.23
C THR A 2 -7.36 28.11 0.37
N GLY A 3 -7.23 27.04 -0.40
CA GLY A 3 -7.55 25.68 0.07
C GLY A 3 -6.68 25.24 1.25
N ALA A 4 -7.15 24.27 2.03
CA ALA A 4 -6.33 23.68 3.07
C ALA A 4 -5.17 22.91 2.45
N GLN A 5 -3.95 23.21 2.87
CA GLN A 5 -2.75 22.54 2.38
C GLN A 5 -2.54 21.23 3.11
N LEU A 6 -2.29 20.14 2.36
CA LEU A 6 -1.97 18.82 2.90
C LEU A 6 -0.77 18.21 2.17
N ARG A 7 0.13 17.61 2.92
CA ARG A 7 1.27 16.84 2.42
C ARG A 7 0.99 15.35 2.63
N ILE A 8 0.98 14.58 1.55
CA ILE A 8 0.73 13.15 1.61
C ILE A 8 1.97 12.36 1.20
N GLY A 9 2.39 11.44 2.06
CA GLY A 9 3.53 10.55 1.81
C GLY A 9 3.11 9.31 1.03
N THR A 10 3.79 9.02 -0.09
CA THR A 10 3.53 7.84 -0.93
C THR A 10 4.83 7.14 -1.33
N PHE A 11 4.78 5.81 -1.52
CA PHE A 11 5.93 5.02 -2.02
C PHE A 11 6.04 5.04 -3.54
N THR A 12 4.91 5.08 -4.20
CA THR A 12 4.75 5.18 -5.66
C THR A 12 3.77 6.31 -5.92
N PRO A 13 3.96 7.14 -6.96
CA PRO A 13 3.01 8.20 -7.31
C PRO A 13 1.58 7.65 -7.39
N SER A 14 0.64 8.34 -6.74
CA SER A 14 -0.75 7.90 -6.63
C SER A 14 -1.57 8.36 -7.81
N LEU A 15 -2.02 7.42 -8.62
CA LEU A 15 -2.94 7.65 -9.71
C LEU A 15 -4.27 8.27 -9.21
N LEU A 16 -4.74 7.87 -8.03
CA LEU A 16 -5.97 8.40 -7.43
C LEU A 16 -5.84 9.88 -7.06
N ILE A 17 -4.72 10.30 -6.48
CA ILE A 17 -4.46 11.71 -6.13
C ILE A 17 -4.33 12.55 -7.40
N ASP A 18 -3.61 12.05 -8.40
CA ASP A 18 -3.44 12.73 -9.67
C ASP A 18 -4.77 12.94 -10.40
N LEU A 19 -5.60 11.91 -10.47
CA LEU A 19 -6.92 12.00 -11.07
C LEU A 19 -7.88 12.88 -10.24
N ALA A 20 -7.83 12.82 -8.91
CA ALA A 20 -8.60 13.72 -8.06
C ALA A 20 -8.24 15.20 -8.33
N ARG A 21 -6.95 15.47 -8.59
CA ARG A 21 -6.46 16.80 -8.95
C ARG A 21 -6.90 17.20 -10.34
N SER A 22 -6.60 16.39 -11.36
CA SER A 22 -6.87 16.72 -12.78
C SER A 22 -8.36 16.85 -13.11
N THR A 23 -9.22 16.16 -12.36
CA THR A 23 -10.69 16.30 -12.46
C THR A 23 -11.25 17.45 -11.64
N GLY A 24 -10.41 18.27 -10.98
CA GLY A 24 -10.82 19.37 -10.11
C GLY A 24 -11.54 18.95 -8.82
N ARG A 25 -11.43 17.68 -8.43
CA ARG A 25 -12.10 17.17 -7.23
C ARG A 25 -11.44 17.70 -5.95
N LEU A 26 -10.11 17.85 -5.93
CA LEU A 26 -9.40 18.45 -4.81
C LEU A 26 -9.77 19.93 -4.65
N ASP A 27 -9.90 20.66 -5.74
CA ASP A 27 -10.31 22.09 -5.72
C ASP A 27 -11.73 22.24 -5.16
N ARG A 28 -12.66 21.38 -5.60
CA ARG A 28 -14.03 21.36 -5.05
C ARG A 28 -14.10 21.01 -3.57
N ALA A 29 -13.16 20.18 -3.09
CA ALA A 29 -13.01 19.87 -1.68
C ALA A 29 -12.31 20.99 -0.87
N GLY A 30 -11.85 22.05 -1.53
CA GLY A 30 -11.09 23.13 -0.89
C GLY A 30 -9.73 22.67 -0.39
N LEU A 31 -9.04 21.80 -1.15
CA LEU A 31 -7.76 21.19 -0.79
C LEU A 31 -6.68 21.52 -1.82
N GLU A 32 -5.49 21.82 -1.30
CA GLU A 32 -4.24 21.86 -2.04
C GLU A 32 -3.34 20.71 -1.51
N VAL A 33 -3.12 19.69 -2.35
CA VAL A 33 -2.42 18.47 -1.93
C VAL A 33 -1.06 18.36 -2.60
N THR A 34 -0.01 18.22 -1.80
CA THR A 34 1.35 17.93 -2.26
C THR A 34 1.69 16.47 -1.95
N GLU A 35 2.00 15.69 -2.99
CA GLU A 35 2.46 14.31 -2.85
C GLU A 35 3.98 14.29 -2.66
N ILE A 36 4.45 13.62 -1.59
CA ILE A 36 5.86 13.54 -1.19
C ILE A 36 6.31 12.08 -1.27
N PRO A 37 7.27 11.75 -2.14
CA PRO A 37 7.85 10.42 -2.20
C PRO A 37 8.58 10.05 -0.90
N VAL A 38 8.31 8.84 -0.38
CA VAL A 38 8.97 8.35 0.84
C VAL A 38 9.88 7.16 0.54
N PRO A 39 11.06 7.08 1.17
CA PRO A 39 12.05 6.05 0.86
C PRO A 39 11.77 4.70 1.53
N SER A 40 11.06 4.69 2.68
CA SER A 40 10.75 3.48 3.47
C SER A 40 9.62 3.75 4.46
N SER A 41 9.01 2.70 5.00
CA SER A 41 7.94 2.83 6.01
C SER A 41 8.42 3.50 7.31
N PRO A 42 9.63 3.23 7.85
CA PRO A 42 10.10 3.97 9.02
C PRO A 42 10.28 5.47 8.76
N ALA A 43 10.79 5.85 7.58
CA ALA A 43 10.92 7.26 7.23
C ALA A 43 9.53 7.93 7.08
N GLN A 44 8.56 7.24 6.48
CA GLN A 44 7.20 7.72 6.32
C GLN A 44 6.54 8.03 7.67
N PHE A 45 6.62 7.11 8.63
CA PHE A 45 5.99 7.30 9.95
C PHE A 45 6.73 8.31 10.82
N ARG A 46 8.05 8.44 10.67
CA ARG A 46 8.81 9.53 11.32
C ARG A 46 8.39 10.91 10.79
N SER A 47 8.23 11.05 9.46
CA SER A 47 7.76 12.30 8.86
C SER A 47 6.29 12.61 9.22
N LEU A 48 5.47 11.59 9.44
CA LEU A 48 4.11 11.77 9.98
C LEU A 48 4.14 12.26 11.42
N GLU A 49 5.00 11.68 12.28
CA GLU A 49 5.19 12.07 13.67
C GLU A 49 5.69 13.50 13.83
N THR A 50 6.68 13.90 13.01
CA THR A 50 7.26 15.27 13.05
C THR A 50 6.38 16.33 12.37
N GLY A 51 5.26 15.92 11.78
CA GLY A 51 4.36 16.82 11.06
C GLY A 51 4.92 17.31 9.72
N GLU A 52 5.93 16.64 9.15
CA GLU A 52 6.37 16.85 7.76
C GLU A 52 5.37 16.29 6.76
N LEU A 53 4.59 15.29 7.16
CA LEU A 53 3.46 14.72 6.45
C LEU A 53 2.18 14.87 7.27
N ASP A 54 1.09 15.15 6.61
CA ASP A 54 -0.24 15.29 7.21
C ASP A 54 -1.06 13.99 7.08
N VAL A 55 -0.80 13.24 6.00
CA VAL A 55 -1.46 11.97 5.62
C VAL A 55 -0.43 11.04 4.99
N VAL A 56 -0.65 9.75 5.09
CA VAL A 56 0.16 8.73 4.39
C VAL A 56 -0.72 7.75 3.62
N MET A 57 -0.24 7.29 2.47
CA MET A 57 -0.69 6.06 1.83
C MET A 57 0.30 4.96 2.17
N THR A 58 -0.16 3.90 2.84
CA THR A 58 0.72 2.88 3.40
C THR A 58 0.01 1.52 3.48
N SER A 59 0.77 0.46 3.81
CA SER A 59 0.17 -0.82 4.17
C SER A 59 -0.58 -0.70 5.51
N PRO A 60 -1.78 -1.28 5.65
CA PRO A 60 -2.49 -1.31 6.93
C PRO A 60 -1.70 -2.04 8.04
N ASP A 61 -0.85 -2.99 7.68
CA ASP A 61 0.06 -3.64 8.62
C ASP A 61 1.05 -2.65 9.27
N ASN A 62 1.50 -1.64 8.52
CA ASN A 62 2.30 -0.56 9.09
C ASN A 62 1.49 0.22 10.13
N VAL A 63 0.24 0.60 9.84
CA VAL A 63 -0.62 1.30 10.81
C VAL A 63 -0.77 0.47 12.07
N LEU A 64 -1.05 -0.85 11.92
CA LEU A 64 -1.14 -1.79 13.03
C LEU A 64 0.15 -1.81 13.85
N ALA A 65 1.31 -1.93 13.19
CA ALA A 65 2.60 -1.98 13.87
C ALA A 65 2.91 -0.70 14.63
N TYR A 66 2.80 0.44 13.98
CA TYR A 66 3.13 1.73 14.62
C TYR A 66 2.13 2.17 15.69
N ARG A 67 0.87 1.71 15.61
CA ARG A 67 -0.13 2.04 16.64
C ARG A 67 -0.04 1.16 17.87
N PHE A 68 0.22 -0.15 17.71
CA PHE A 68 0.04 -1.11 18.81
C PHE A 68 1.33 -1.80 19.27
N LEU A 69 2.39 -1.83 18.44
CA LEU A 69 3.61 -2.58 18.76
C LEU A 69 4.73 -1.61 19.13
N SER A 70 5.18 -1.66 20.38
CA SER A 70 6.32 -0.84 20.84
C SER A 70 7.64 -1.23 20.19
N ALA A 71 7.75 -2.48 19.73
CA ALA A 71 8.92 -3.01 19.01
C ALA A 71 8.97 -2.64 17.52
N ASN A 72 8.13 -1.68 17.06
CA ASN A 72 8.21 -1.17 15.69
C ASN A 72 9.52 -0.39 15.44
N PRO A 73 9.88 -0.07 14.18
CA PRO A 73 11.14 0.61 13.86
C PRO A 73 11.36 2.01 14.48
N LEU A 74 10.34 2.65 15.06
CA LEU A 74 10.49 3.90 15.82
C LEU A 74 10.82 3.65 17.30
N GLY A 75 10.55 2.44 17.82
CA GLY A 75 10.74 2.10 19.23
C GLY A 75 9.65 2.59 20.17
N HIS A 76 8.57 3.16 19.65
CA HIS A 76 7.40 3.62 20.41
C HIS A 76 6.15 3.64 19.52
N THR A 77 4.98 3.68 20.14
CA THR A 77 3.70 3.71 19.45
C THR A 77 3.27 5.14 19.09
N LEU A 78 2.54 5.26 17.98
CA LEU A 78 1.95 6.52 17.51
C LEU A 78 0.42 6.40 17.48
N PRO A 79 -0.33 7.44 17.84
CA PRO A 79 -1.78 7.46 17.68
C PRO A 79 -2.13 7.68 16.19
N VAL A 80 -2.11 6.62 15.39
CA VAL A 80 -2.40 6.66 13.95
C VAL A 80 -3.72 5.98 13.66
N ASP A 81 -4.59 6.66 12.89
CA ASP A 81 -5.88 6.15 12.47
C ASP A 81 -5.94 5.92 10.95
N ILE A 82 -6.62 4.86 10.53
CA ILE A 82 -6.98 4.64 9.14
C ILE A 82 -8.20 5.49 8.80
N LEU A 83 -8.04 6.36 7.81
CA LEU A 83 -9.09 7.23 7.28
C LEU A 83 -9.97 6.48 6.27
N ALA A 84 -9.35 5.64 5.42
CA ALA A 84 -10.02 4.85 4.40
C ALA A 84 -9.15 3.69 3.92
N GLY A 85 -9.79 2.55 3.58
CA GLY A 85 -9.22 1.50 2.75
C GLY A 85 -9.20 1.92 1.28
N ILE A 86 -8.12 1.65 0.56
CA ILE A 86 -7.91 2.10 -0.82
C ILE A 86 -8.02 0.95 -1.81
N ASP A 87 -7.34 -0.17 -1.54
CA ASP A 87 -7.35 -1.34 -2.43
C ASP A 87 -7.21 -2.65 -1.66
N ARG A 88 -7.53 -3.76 -2.36
CA ARG A 88 -7.46 -5.13 -1.82
C ARG A 88 -6.21 -5.89 -2.29
N GLY A 89 -5.05 -5.22 -2.29
CA GLY A 89 -3.79 -5.82 -2.72
C GLY A 89 -3.54 -5.65 -4.22
N LEU A 90 -3.90 -4.49 -4.76
CA LEU A 90 -3.80 -4.08 -6.16
C LEU A 90 -2.44 -4.46 -6.78
N GLY A 91 -2.42 -5.51 -7.62
CA GLY A 91 -1.24 -5.98 -8.32
C GLY A 91 -0.13 -6.53 -7.41
N LEU A 92 -0.37 -6.73 -6.11
CA LEU A 92 0.64 -7.18 -5.16
C LEU A 92 1.08 -8.60 -5.49
N SER A 93 2.28 -8.71 -6.05
CA SER A 93 2.78 -9.93 -6.69
C SER A 93 4.22 -10.23 -6.29
N LEU A 94 4.53 -11.50 -6.09
CA LEU A 94 5.91 -11.99 -6.00
C LEU A 94 6.50 -12.06 -7.41
N CYS A 95 7.58 -11.31 -7.61
CA CYS A 95 8.27 -11.18 -8.88
C CYS A 95 9.69 -11.74 -8.78
N LEU A 96 10.13 -12.42 -9.84
CA LEU A 96 11.49 -12.95 -9.99
C LEU A 96 12.28 -12.11 -10.99
N ALA A 97 13.57 -11.95 -10.73
CA ALA A 97 14.52 -11.29 -11.64
C ALA A 97 14.60 -12.04 -12.99
N PRO A 98 15.01 -11.36 -14.08
CA PRO A 98 15.11 -11.99 -15.40
C PRO A 98 16.01 -13.24 -15.43
N SER A 99 17.06 -13.26 -14.62
CA SER A 99 18.03 -14.36 -14.51
C SER A 99 17.58 -15.53 -13.64
N VAL A 100 16.40 -15.43 -12.99
CA VAL A 100 15.86 -16.45 -12.07
C VAL A 100 14.80 -17.25 -12.82
N THR A 101 15.02 -18.53 -13.09
CA THR A 101 14.15 -19.34 -13.97
C THR A 101 12.94 -19.93 -13.26
N GLY A 102 13.01 -20.10 -11.94
CA GLY A 102 11.92 -20.59 -11.09
C GLY A 102 12.16 -20.28 -9.63
N LEU A 103 11.16 -20.55 -8.79
CA LEU A 103 11.26 -20.29 -7.34
C LEU A 103 12.40 -21.07 -6.67
N ALA A 104 12.73 -22.28 -7.16
CA ALA A 104 13.85 -23.03 -6.63
C ALA A 104 15.20 -22.30 -6.78
N ASP A 105 15.35 -21.45 -7.78
CA ASP A 105 16.57 -20.66 -8.02
C ASP A 105 16.71 -19.45 -7.10
N VAL A 106 15.75 -19.21 -6.22
CA VAL A 106 15.81 -18.16 -5.18
C VAL A 106 16.70 -18.62 -4.00
N ARG A 107 16.97 -19.93 -3.88
CA ARG A 107 17.81 -20.47 -2.81
C ARG A 107 19.19 -19.81 -2.81
N ASP A 108 19.68 -19.49 -1.60
CA ASP A 108 20.96 -18.82 -1.34
C ASP A 108 21.09 -17.39 -1.94
N ARG A 109 20.01 -16.85 -2.53
CA ARG A 109 19.98 -15.52 -3.17
C ARG A 109 19.25 -14.49 -2.31
N VAL A 110 19.33 -13.24 -2.75
CA VAL A 110 18.71 -12.10 -2.06
C VAL A 110 17.23 -11.99 -2.42
N VAL A 111 16.39 -11.91 -1.40
CA VAL A 111 14.98 -11.47 -1.45
C VAL A 111 14.93 -10.03 -0.96
N GLY A 112 14.52 -9.10 -1.83
CA GLY A 112 14.45 -7.69 -1.52
C GLY A 112 13.13 -7.34 -0.83
N VAL A 113 13.18 -6.60 0.28
CA VAL A 113 12.01 -6.11 1.02
C VAL A 113 12.11 -4.61 1.30
N ASP A 114 11.04 -3.97 1.74
CA ASP A 114 11.12 -2.58 2.24
C ASP A 114 11.99 -2.56 3.51
N VAL A 115 11.48 -3.18 4.56
CA VAL A 115 12.20 -3.61 5.76
C VAL A 115 11.69 -5.01 6.15
N PRO A 116 12.49 -5.84 6.85
CA PRO A 116 12.10 -7.24 7.13
C PRO A 116 10.80 -7.39 7.91
N GLU A 117 10.42 -6.38 8.69
CA GLU A 117 9.22 -6.39 9.54
C GLU A 117 8.03 -5.63 8.93
N SER A 118 8.04 -5.37 7.62
CA SER A 118 6.93 -4.73 6.92
C SER A 118 5.89 -5.76 6.45
N GLY A 119 4.62 -5.34 6.33
CA GLY A 119 3.55 -6.20 5.86
C GLY A 119 3.81 -6.80 4.47
N PHE A 120 4.44 -6.05 3.57
CA PHE A 120 4.79 -6.57 2.24
C PHE A 120 5.96 -7.56 2.29
N ALA A 121 6.86 -7.45 3.27
CA ALA A 121 7.86 -8.50 3.51
C ALA A 121 7.18 -9.80 3.95
N PHE A 122 6.19 -9.74 4.84
CA PHE A 122 5.44 -10.93 5.27
C PHE A 122 4.66 -11.58 4.12
N VAL A 123 4.12 -10.79 3.20
CA VAL A 123 3.55 -11.32 1.95
C VAL A 123 4.61 -12.06 1.14
N ALA A 124 5.80 -11.48 0.94
CA ALA A 124 6.89 -12.14 0.23
C ALA A 124 7.28 -13.47 0.88
N PHE A 125 7.47 -13.47 2.20
CA PHE A 125 7.84 -14.67 2.96
C PHE A 125 6.76 -15.75 2.87
N SER A 126 5.49 -15.39 3.04
CA SER A 126 4.38 -16.35 2.94
C SER A 126 4.24 -16.96 1.55
N LEU A 127 4.45 -16.16 0.49
CA LEU A 127 4.40 -16.68 -0.89
C LEU A 127 5.59 -17.60 -1.19
N LEU A 128 6.78 -17.31 -0.65
CA LEU A 128 7.96 -18.17 -0.75
C LEU A 128 7.77 -19.47 0.04
N GLU A 129 7.24 -19.42 1.25
CA GLU A 129 6.95 -20.61 2.04
C GLU A 129 5.94 -21.55 1.36
N ARG A 130 4.89 -20.99 0.73
CA ARG A 130 3.94 -21.79 -0.06
C ARG A 130 4.60 -22.49 -1.24
N ALA A 131 5.71 -21.96 -1.72
CA ALA A 131 6.55 -22.57 -2.75
C ALA A 131 7.63 -23.52 -2.20
N GLY A 132 7.65 -23.78 -0.88
CA GLY A 132 8.59 -24.67 -0.22
C GLY A 132 9.95 -24.02 0.08
N LEU A 133 10.00 -22.69 0.20
CA LEU A 133 11.20 -21.94 0.58
C LEU A 133 11.02 -21.35 1.98
N GLY A 134 11.76 -21.90 2.96
CA GLY A 134 11.77 -21.39 4.33
C GLY A 134 12.71 -20.17 4.50
N PRO A 135 12.70 -19.55 5.70
CA PRO A 135 13.51 -18.36 5.98
C PRO A 135 15.02 -18.57 5.85
N ASP A 136 15.50 -19.81 6.03
CA ASP A 136 16.92 -20.18 5.90
C ASP A 136 17.35 -20.46 4.45
N ASP A 137 16.40 -20.50 3.51
CA ASP A 137 16.66 -20.82 2.11
C ASP A 137 17.13 -19.61 1.28
N TYR A 138 17.04 -18.38 1.82
CA TYR A 138 17.40 -17.15 1.11
C TYR A 138 17.91 -16.05 2.06
N LYS A 139 18.52 -15.02 1.50
CA LYS A 139 18.97 -13.84 2.25
C LYS A 139 17.96 -12.71 2.12
N VAL A 140 17.64 -12.02 3.20
CA VAL A 140 16.74 -10.87 3.18
C VAL A 140 17.54 -9.56 3.19
N GLU A 141 17.27 -8.66 2.26
CA GLU A 141 17.86 -7.32 2.21
C GLU A 141 16.82 -6.22 2.18
N SER A 142 17.06 -5.16 2.98
CA SER A 142 16.25 -3.94 3.00
C SER A 142 16.61 -3.06 1.80
N LEU A 143 15.72 -2.99 0.81
CA LEU A 143 15.91 -2.22 -0.43
C LEU A 143 14.99 -0.99 -0.51
N GLY A 144 14.13 -0.79 0.49
CA GLY A 144 13.25 0.36 0.61
C GLY A 144 12.01 0.30 -0.29
N SER A 145 11.61 1.44 -0.83
CA SER A 145 10.33 1.63 -1.53
C SER A 145 10.15 0.69 -2.74
N THR A 146 8.89 0.46 -3.13
CA THR A 146 8.55 -0.43 -4.26
C THR A 146 9.28 -0.09 -5.56
N PRO A 147 9.42 1.19 -5.97
CA PRO A 147 10.20 1.53 -7.16
C PRO A 147 11.69 1.15 -7.05
N ARG A 148 12.30 1.29 -5.86
CA ARG A 148 13.70 0.88 -5.62
C ARG A 148 13.84 -0.63 -5.73
N ARG A 149 12.91 -1.40 -5.15
CA ARG A 149 12.89 -2.86 -5.26
C ARG A 149 12.69 -3.32 -6.70
N ALA A 150 11.81 -2.65 -7.45
CA ALA A 150 11.62 -2.94 -8.88
C ALA A 150 12.90 -2.73 -9.70
N ALA A 151 13.61 -1.63 -9.43
CA ALA A 151 14.91 -1.36 -10.07
C ALA A 151 15.96 -2.42 -9.70
N ALA A 152 16.07 -2.79 -8.42
CA ALA A 152 16.98 -3.83 -7.95
C ALA A 152 16.67 -5.21 -8.59
N LEU A 153 15.38 -5.56 -8.70
CA LEU A 153 14.95 -6.81 -9.33
C LEU A 153 15.32 -6.85 -10.82
N THR A 154 15.04 -5.78 -11.55
CA THR A 154 15.34 -5.66 -12.98
C THR A 154 16.85 -5.69 -13.24
N ALA A 155 17.64 -5.09 -12.35
CA ALA A 155 19.10 -5.13 -12.41
C ALA A 155 19.70 -6.47 -11.94
N GLY A 156 18.90 -7.38 -11.39
CA GLY A 156 19.35 -8.68 -10.87
C GLY A 156 20.13 -8.60 -9.55
N THR A 157 20.07 -7.48 -8.84
CA THR A 157 20.67 -7.31 -7.50
C THR A 157 19.89 -8.06 -6.42
N CYS A 158 18.60 -8.33 -6.63
CA CYS A 158 17.85 -9.31 -5.86
C CYS A 158 17.20 -10.33 -6.79
N ALA A 159 16.99 -11.55 -6.30
CA ALA A 159 16.39 -12.66 -7.05
C ALA A 159 14.87 -12.58 -7.07
N ALA A 160 14.28 -12.12 -5.97
CA ALA A 160 12.84 -12.01 -5.80
C ALA A 160 12.48 -10.81 -4.95
N THR A 161 11.30 -10.26 -5.17
CA THR A 161 10.66 -9.24 -4.33
C THR A 161 9.16 -9.17 -4.61
N VAL A 162 8.42 -8.58 -3.68
CA VAL A 162 7.01 -8.25 -3.90
C VAL A 162 6.90 -6.83 -4.47
N LEU A 163 6.15 -6.69 -5.56
CA LEU A 163 5.86 -5.41 -6.23
C LEU A 163 4.36 -5.19 -6.35
N ASN A 164 3.93 -3.93 -6.48
CA ASN A 164 2.54 -3.53 -6.66
C ASN A 164 2.44 -2.18 -7.38
N ALA A 165 1.22 -1.68 -7.55
CA ALA A 165 0.90 -0.35 -8.08
C ALA A 165 1.54 -0.05 -9.45
N GLY A 166 1.55 -1.06 -10.36
CA GLY A 166 2.10 -0.96 -11.71
C GLY A 166 3.60 -1.25 -11.81
N ASN A 167 4.34 -1.28 -10.69
CA ASN A 167 5.77 -1.63 -10.71
C ASN A 167 5.99 -3.09 -11.15
N GLU A 168 5.10 -4.02 -10.80
CA GLU A 168 5.10 -5.41 -11.24
C GLU A 168 4.91 -5.54 -12.76
N LEU A 169 4.09 -4.68 -13.36
CA LEU A 169 3.84 -4.65 -14.80
C LEU A 169 5.07 -4.13 -15.54
N ARG A 170 5.66 -3.05 -15.07
CA ARG A 170 6.89 -2.48 -15.62
C ARG A 170 8.08 -3.45 -15.49
N ALA A 171 8.21 -4.12 -14.34
CA ALA A 171 9.22 -5.15 -14.14
C ALA A 171 9.02 -6.32 -15.12
N ARG A 172 7.77 -6.74 -15.35
CA ARG A 172 7.44 -7.79 -16.33
C ARG A 172 7.80 -7.37 -17.75
N ALA A 173 7.53 -6.14 -18.16
CA ALA A 173 7.94 -5.60 -19.45
C ALA A 173 9.48 -5.60 -19.61
N SER A 174 10.22 -5.52 -18.49
CA SER A 174 11.69 -5.61 -18.44
C SER A 174 12.22 -7.04 -18.28
N GLY A 175 11.39 -8.08 -18.49
CA GLY A 175 11.80 -9.48 -18.45
C GLY A 175 11.69 -10.18 -17.10
N CYS A 176 11.24 -9.49 -16.05
CA CYS A 176 10.90 -10.11 -14.76
C CYS A 176 9.64 -10.97 -14.88
N ARG A 177 9.47 -11.92 -13.97
CA ARG A 177 8.31 -12.83 -13.97
C ARG A 177 7.49 -12.69 -12.71
N VAL A 178 6.18 -12.53 -12.86
CA VAL A 178 5.21 -12.69 -11.78
C VAL A 178 4.96 -14.18 -11.59
N VAL A 179 5.13 -14.72 -10.37
CA VAL A 179 5.02 -16.15 -10.07
C VAL A 179 3.91 -16.50 -9.09
N SER A 180 3.48 -15.54 -8.27
CA SER A 180 2.31 -15.65 -7.38
C SER A 180 1.84 -14.26 -6.97
N THR A 181 0.65 -14.20 -6.40
CA THR A 181 0.01 -12.94 -6.00
C THR A 181 -0.52 -13.05 -4.57
N VAL A 182 -0.87 -11.93 -3.99
CA VAL A 182 -1.49 -11.90 -2.66
C VAL A 182 -2.82 -12.67 -2.61
N ALA A 183 -3.48 -12.88 -3.74
CA ALA A 183 -4.67 -13.72 -3.85
C ALA A 183 -4.45 -15.16 -3.36
N ASP A 184 -3.21 -15.67 -3.49
CA ASP A 184 -2.85 -17.00 -3.01
C ASP A 184 -2.80 -17.09 -1.47
N ILE A 185 -2.80 -15.95 -0.76
CA ILE A 185 -2.81 -15.88 0.71
C ILE A 185 -4.25 -15.86 1.24
N GLY A 186 -5.12 -15.03 0.65
CA GLY A 186 -6.51 -14.88 1.07
C GLY A 186 -7.02 -13.44 0.93
N PRO A 187 -8.12 -13.07 1.60
CA PRO A 187 -8.59 -11.68 1.65
C PRO A 187 -7.47 -10.77 2.14
N TYR A 188 -7.25 -9.66 1.47
CA TYR A 188 -6.13 -8.78 1.78
C TYR A 188 -6.51 -7.30 1.61
N LEU A 189 -6.03 -6.46 2.52
CA LEU A 189 -6.08 -5.02 2.42
C LEU A 189 -4.69 -4.52 2.04
N GLY A 190 -4.55 -3.93 0.85
CA GLY A 190 -3.25 -3.56 0.27
C GLY A 190 -2.77 -2.21 0.76
N THR A 191 -3.54 -1.17 0.43
CA THR A 191 -3.23 0.22 0.77
C THR A 191 -4.35 0.85 1.58
N VAL A 192 -3.97 1.66 2.55
CA VAL A 192 -4.87 2.55 3.31
C VAL A 192 -4.37 3.98 3.28
N MET A 193 -5.29 4.93 3.46
CA MET A 193 -4.95 6.28 3.89
C MET A 193 -4.98 6.33 5.41
N ALA A 194 -3.94 6.91 6.00
CA ALA A 194 -3.83 7.04 7.46
C ALA A 194 -3.23 8.39 7.86
N ALA A 195 -3.54 8.83 9.08
CA ALA A 195 -3.02 10.06 9.66
C ALA A 195 -2.90 9.91 11.18
N LEU A 196 -2.18 10.80 11.84
CA LEU A 196 -2.25 10.87 13.31
C LEU A 196 -3.69 11.16 13.75
N SER A 197 -4.13 10.49 14.81
CA SER A 197 -5.43 10.74 15.44
C SER A 197 -5.58 12.23 15.75
N ALA A 198 -6.74 12.79 15.49
CA ALA A 198 -7.02 14.19 15.73
C ALA A 198 -8.37 14.33 16.43
N ASP A 199 -8.34 14.83 17.67
CA ASP A 199 -9.56 15.18 18.41
C ASP A 199 -10.15 16.51 17.92
N ASP A 200 -9.32 17.37 17.29
CA ASP A 200 -9.75 18.65 16.73
C ASP A 200 -10.36 18.48 15.33
N PRO A 201 -11.65 18.84 15.15
CA PRO A 201 -12.32 18.80 13.84
C PRO A 201 -11.64 19.66 12.76
N THR A 202 -10.91 20.72 13.15
CA THR A 202 -10.15 21.57 12.22
C THR A 202 -8.99 20.81 11.58
N ALA A 203 -8.32 19.93 12.30
CA ALA A 203 -7.27 19.08 11.77
C ALA A 203 -7.83 17.85 11.05
N ALA A 204 -8.91 17.26 11.56
CA ALA A 204 -9.57 16.10 10.96
C ALA A 204 -10.28 16.43 9.64
N GLY A 205 -10.95 17.58 9.56
CA GLY A 205 -11.79 17.96 8.44
C GLY A 205 -11.11 17.91 7.07
N PRO A 206 -9.95 18.56 6.86
CA PRO A 206 -9.23 18.49 5.57
C PRO A 206 -8.78 17.07 5.20
N ARG A 207 -8.33 16.26 6.19
CA ARG A 207 -7.89 14.88 5.97
C ARG A 207 -9.06 13.98 5.55
N ASN A 208 -10.23 14.15 6.17
CA ASN A 208 -11.45 13.41 5.81
C ASN A 208 -11.92 13.79 4.40
N ARG A 209 -11.95 15.09 4.05
CA ARG A 209 -12.29 15.52 2.68
C ARG A 209 -11.32 14.95 1.62
N LEU A 210 -10.03 14.81 1.97
CA LEU A 210 -9.07 14.15 1.08
C LEU A 210 -9.41 12.68 0.89
N ALA A 211 -9.71 11.96 1.97
CA ALA A 211 -10.11 10.56 1.90
C ALA A 211 -11.39 10.39 1.04
N GLU A 212 -12.40 11.21 1.25
CA GLU A 212 -13.62 11.24 0.43
C GLU A 212 -13.32 11.50 -1.06
N ALA A 213 -12.49 12.50 -1.37
CA ALA A 213 -12.10 12.84 -2.74
C ALA A 213 -11.38 11.66 -3.43
N VAL A 214 -10.51 10.95 -2.71
CA VAL A 214 -9.81 9.76 -3.22
C VAL A 214 -10.78 8.60 -3.45
N ILE A 215 -11.68 8.32 -2.51
CA ILE A 215 -12.68 7.24 -2.63
C ILE A 215 -13.68 7.53 -3.76
N ASP A 216 -14.11 8.77 -3.91
CA ASP A 216 -14.97 9.16 -5.03
C ASP A 216 -14.26 9.00 -6.38
N THR A 217 -12.95 9.28 -6.43
CA THR A 217 -12.15 9.04 -7.64
C THR A 217 -12.05 7.55 -7.94
N ALA A 218 -11.83 6.70 -6.92
CA ALA A 218 -11.85 5.25 -7.07
C ALA A 218 -13.21 4.77 -7.61
N ARG A 219 -14.32 5.33 -7.13
CA ARG A 219 -15.68 5.03 -7.62
C ARG A 219 -15.86 5.41 -9.08
N ASP A 220 -15.35 6.56 -9.50
CA ASP A 220 -15.42 6.99 -10.90
C ASP A 220 -14.57 6.12 -11.83
N ILE A 221 -13.42 5.64 -11.36
CA ILE A 221 -12.62 4.64 -12.10
C ILE A 221 -13.38 3.34 -12.26
N VAL A 222 -13.89 2.77 -11.15
CA VAL A 222 -14.59 1.47 -11.16
C VAL A 222 -15.87 1.51 -11.99
N THR A 223 -16.57 2.65 -12.03
CA THR A 223 -17.75 2.85 -12.89
C THR A 223 -17.39 3.18 -14.36
N GLY A 224 -16.12 3.26 -14.69
CA GLY A 224 -15.63 3.49 -16.06
C GLY A 224 -15.65 4.94 -16.54
N ARG A 225 -15.98 5.89 -15.66
CA ARG A 225 -16.05 7.33 -16.01
C ARG A 225 -14.69 7.95 -16.31
N LEU A 226 -13.61 7.38 -15.76
CA LEU A 226 -12.24 7.89 -15.89
C LEU A 226 -11.33 6.92 -16.65
N ARG A 227 -11.90 6.10 -17.54
CA ARG A 227 -11.15 5.03 -18.22
C ARG A 227 -9.96 5.57 -19.03
N GLN A 228 -10.18 6.63 -19.79
CA GLN A 228 -9.15 7.24 -20.63
C GLN A 228 -8.10 7.95 -19.79
N GLU A 229 -8.54 8.71 -18.80
CA GLU A 229 -7.69 9.45 -17.86
C GLU A 229 -6.77 8.52 -17.06
N VAL A 230 -7.27 7.33 -16.70
CA VAL A 230 -6.47 6.28 -16.04
C VAL A 230 -5.34 5.81 -16.96
N LEU A 231 -5.62 5.53 -18.24
CA LEU A 231 -4.60 5.09 -19.19
C LEU A 231 -3.51 6.16 -19.39
N GLU A 232 -3.92 7.41 -19.57
CA GLU A 232 -3.01 8.54 -19.73
C GLU A 232 -2.16 8.78 -18.46
N ALA A 233 -2.80 8.74 -17.29
CA ALA A 233 -2.11 8.89 -16.01
C ALA A 233 -1.14 7.73 -15.74
N ALA A 234 -1.51 6.50 -16.06
CA ALA A 234 -0.64 5.33 -15.91
C ALA A 234 0.63 5.45 -16.78
N GLY A 235 0.49 5.92 -18.02
CA GLY A 235 1.65 6.21 -18.88
C GLY A 235 2.53 7.32 -18.30
N ARG A 236 1.94 8.43 -17.92
CA ARG A 236 2.66 9.62 -17.45
C ARG A 236 3.31 9.44 -16.08
N LEU A 237 2.60 8.86 -15.10
CA LEU A 237 3.06 8.75 -13.70
C LEU A 237 3.88 7.49 -13.45
N LEU A 238 3.46 6.36 -14.04
CA LEU A 238 4.03 5.06 -13.74
C LEU A 238 4.98 4.58 -14.85
N GLY A 239 5.05 5.30 -15.98
CA GLY A 239 5.87 4.91 -17.13
C GLY A 239 5.43 3.59 -17.76
N LEU A 240 4.11 3.33 -17.77
CA LEU A 240 3.53 2.12 -18.37
C LEU A 240 3.22 2.38 -19.85
N GLU A 241 3.67 1.48 -20.71
CA GLU A 241 3.24 1.47 -22.11
C GLU A 241 1.78 1.00 -22.23
N ASP A 242 1.17 1.18 -23.39
CA ASP A 242 -0.26 0.88 -23.61
C ASP A 242 -0.72 -0.50 -23.12
N PRO A 243 0.01 -1.62 -23.37
CA PRO A 243 -0.40 -2.93 -22.86
C PRO A 243 -0.41 -3.02 -21.32
N GLU A 244 0.62 -2.46 -20.68
CA GLU A 244 0.77 -2.44 -19.23
C GLU A 244 -0.25 -1.49 -18.57
N ALA A 245 -0.51 -0.33 -19.19
CA ALA A 245 -1.52 0.63 -18.72
C ALA A 245 -2.93 0.01 -18.74
N ARG A 246 -3.26 -0.77 -19.80
CA ARG A 246 -4.53 -1.54 -19.87
C ARG A 246 -4.58 -2.64 -18.82
N ALA A 247 -3.48 -3.35 -18.61
CA ALA A 247 -3.39 -4.37 -17.56
C ALA A 247 -3.56 -3.74 -16.17
N HIS A 248 -2.94 -2.58 -15.92
CA HIS A 248 -3.11 -1.83 -14.68
C HIS A 248 -4.55 -1.39 -14.46
N LEU A 249 -5.21 -0.85 -15.50
CA LEU A 249 -6.64 -0.56 -15.45
C LEU A 249 -7.46 -1.82 -15.10
N GLY A 250 -7.12 -2.98 -15.67
CA GLY A 250 -7.74 -4.26 -15.33
C GLY A 250 -7.60 -4.60 -13.83
N CYS A 251 -6.41 -4.39 -13.26
CA CYS A 251 -6.18 -4.56 -11.81
C CYS A 251 -7.02 -3.59 -10.97
N LEU A 252 -7.13 -2.32 -11.36
CA LEU A 252 -7.96 -1.33 -10.66
C LEU A 252 -9.44 -1.72 -10.63
N LEU A 253 -9.93 -2.31 -11.72
CA LEU A 253 -11.33 -2.73 -11.89
C LEU A 253 -11.64 -4.10 -11.30
N ASP A 254 -10.65 -4.86 -10.84
CA ASP A 254 -10.87 -6.18 -10.27
C ASP A 254 -11.73 -6.09 -9.01
N ARG A 255 -12.82 -6.87 -8.95
CA ARG A 255 -13.78 -6.81 -7.84
C ARG A 255 -13.23 -7.40 -6.55
N THR A 256 -12.27 -8.29 -6.64
CA THR A 256 -11.71 -9.03 -5.50
C THR A 256 -10.45 -8.38 -4.95
N HIS A 257 -9.58 -7.88 -5.84
CA HIS A 257 -8.24 -7.39 -5.48
C HIS A 257 -7.97 -5.94 -5.93
N GLY A 258 -8.96 -5.27 -6.53
CA GLY A 258 -8.84 -3.90 -7.03
C GLY A 258 -9.22 -2.84 -6.00
N LEU A 259 -9.70 -1.71 -6.51
CA LEU A 259 -10.03 -0.53 -5.71
C LEU A 259 -11.23 -0.77 -4.78
N ILE A 260 -11.15 -0.17 -3.59
CA ILE A 260 -12.25 -0.04 -2.64
C ILE A 260 -12.99 1.26 -2.96
N THR A 261 -14.32 1.18 -3.10
CA THR A 261 -15.15 2.32 -3.55
C THR A 261 -15.96 2.99 -2.44
N ASP A 262 -15.87 2.47 -1.23
CA ASP A 262 -16.56 2.96 -0.04
C ASP A 262 -15.63 3.28 1.14
N GLY A 263 -14.33 3.03 0.98
CA GLY A 263 -13.32 3.24 2.01
C GLY A 263 -13.35 2.24 3.16
N HIS A 264 -14.25 1.24 3.10
CA HIS A 264 -14.45 0.27 4.17
C HIS A 264 -13.24 -0.66 4.34
N VAL A 265 -12.92 -0.95 5.60
CA VAL A 265 -11.89 -1.91 6.02
C VAL A 265 -12.59 -3.15 6.56
N ASP A 266 -12.47 -4.27 5.88
CA ASP A 266 -13.12 -5.51 6.27
C ASP A 266 -12.27 -6.33 7.27
N GLU A 267 -12.95 -7.02 8.18
CA GLU A 267 -12.34 -7.81 9.24
C GLU A 267 -11.51 -8.99 8.71
N ALA A 268 -11.96 -9.63 7.63
CA ALA A 268 -11.27 -10.80 7.08
C ALA A 268 -9.88 -10.42 6.56
N SER A 269 -9.75 -9.27 5.90
CA SER A 269 -8.47 -8.72 5.44
C SER A 269 -7.56 -8.36 6.62
N ILE A 270 -8.09 -7.76 7.68
CA ILE A 270 -7.30 -7.45 8.89
C ILE A 270 -6.83 -8.73 9.59
N ASN A 271 -7.67 -9.74 9.69
CA ASN A 271 -7.28 -11.03 10.28
C ASN A 271 -6.13 -11.67 9.48
N THR A 272 -6.17 -11.61 8.14
CA THR A 272 -5.05 -12.06 7.30
C THR A 272 -3.74 -11.33 7.64
N LEU A 273 -3.77 -10.01 7.82
CA LEU A 273 -2.59 -9.22 8.21
C LEU A 273 -2.05 -9.62 9.59
N ILE A 274 -2.94 -9.81 10.56
CA ILE A 274 -2.57 -10.24 11.91
C ILE A 274 -1.95 -11.65 11.88
N ASP A 275 -2.49 -12.56 11.07
CA ASP A 275 -1.96 -13.92 10.95
C ASP A 275 -0.60 -13.96 10.25
N LEU A 276 -0.41 -13.13 9.20
CA LEU A 276 0.90 -12.94 8.57
C LEU A 276 1.94 -12.44 9.59
N ARG A 277 1.56 -11.45 10.38
CA ARG A 277 2.44 -10.90 11.41
C ARG A 277 2.74 -11.91 12.51
N ARG A 278 1.75 -12.67 12.99
CA ARG A 278 1.96 -13.76 13.96
C ARG A 278 2.95 -14.80 13.46
N ARG A 279 2.91 -15.10 12.16
CA ARG A 279 3.77 -16.11 11.53
C ARG A 279 5.20 -15.62 11.38
N HIS A 280 5.40 -14.38 10.93
CA HIS A 280 6.73 -13.89 10.51
C HIS A 280 7.40 -12.93 11.51
N SER A 281 6.64 -12.36 12.43
CA SER A 281 7.13 -11.45 13.49
C SER A 281 6.28 -11.60 14.75
N PRO A 282 6.33 -12.78 15.41
CA PRO A 282 5.52 -13.05 16.59
C PRO A 282 5.86 -12.10 17.74
N SER A 283 4.83 -11.53 18.36
CA SER A 283 4.93 -10.64 19.52
C SER A 283 3.78 -10.90 20.48
N PRO A 284 3.99 -10.83 21.82
CA PRO A 284 2.91 -10.90 22.81
C PRO A 284 1.82 -9.82 22.58
N ASP A 285 2.20 -8.65 22.09
CA ASP A 285 1.30 -7.53 21.82
C ASP A 285 0.23 -7.85 20.76
N LEU A 286 0.45 -8.86 19.91
CA LEU A 286 -0.52 -9.28 18.89
C LEU A 286 -1.83 -9.82 19.46
N ALA A 287 -1.84 -10.27 20.70
CA ALA A 287 -3.08 -10.64 21.40
C ALA A 287 -3.97 -9.43 21.63
N VAL A 288 -3.37 -8.28 21.97
CA VAL A 288 -4.06 -7.00 22.12
C VAL A 288 -4.54 -6.48 20.77
N VAL A 289 -3.71 -6.57 19.75
CA VAL A 289 -4.06 -6.14 18.39
C VAL A 289 -5.33 -6.81 17.88
N ALA A 290 -5.47 -8.11 18.08
CA ALA A 290 -6.61 -8.89 17.60
C ALA A 290 -7.98 -8.37 18.14
N SER A 291 -7.99 -7.76 19.34
CA SER A 291 -9.20 -7.17 19.91
C SER A 291 -9.30 -5.65 19.72
N ALA A 292 -8.16 -4.97 19.60
CA ALA A 292 -8.09 -3.51 19.58
C ALA A 292 -8.05 -2.89 18.18
N TRP A 293 -7.80 -3.68 17.11
CA TRP A 293 -7.68 -3.14 15.77
C TRP A 293 -8.84 -2.23 15.31
N PRO A 294 -10.12 -2.45 15.70
CA PRO A 294 -11.17 -1.53 15.28
C PRO A 294 -10.96 -0.09 15.77
N THR A 295 -10.19 0.09 16.86
CA THR A 295 -9.89 1.43 17.40
C THR A 295 -8.91 2.24 16.55
N MET A 296 -8.28 1.62 15.55
CA MET A 296 -7.46 2.34 14.58
C MET A 296 -8.26 2.82 13.36
N LEU A 297 -9.57 2.60 13.32
CA LEU A 297 -10.41 3.00 12.20
C LEU A 297 -11.24 4.24 12.56
N THR A 298 -11.29 5.20 11.64
CA THR A 298 -12.29 6.27 11.73
C THR A 298 -13.70 5.71 11.48
N ALA A 299 -14.73 6.44 11.86
CA ALA A 299 -16.13 6.05 11.62
C ALA A 299 -16.41 5.79 10.11
N ALA A 300 -15.77 6.54 9.23
CA ALA A 300 -15.88 6.34 7.78
C ALA A 300 -15.27 5.00 7.34
N ALA A 301 -14.09 4.65 7.83
CA ALA A 301 -13.42 3.38 7.53
C ALA A 301 -14.14 2.17 8.12
N LEU A 302 -14.89 2.34 9.23
CA LEU A 302 -15.79 1.33 9.81
C LEU A 302 -17.11 1.17 9.03
N GLY A 303 -17.42 2.08 8.09
CA GLY A 303 -18.70 2.08 7.39
C GLY A 303 -19.90 2.54 8.26
N THR A 304 -19.63 3.13 9.43
CA THR A 304 -20.66 3.61 10.38
C THR A 304 -20.87 5.13 10.30
N GLY A 305 -20.05 5.84 9.49
CA GLY A 305 -20.18 7.28 9.29
C GLY A 305 -21.39 7.65 8.41
N PRO A 306 -21.93 8.88 8.55
CA PRO A 306 -22.97 9.36 7.65
C PRO A 306 -22.43 9.36 6.20
N ARG A 307 -23.11 8.67 5.31
CA ARG A 307 -22.86 8.77 3.86
C ARG A 307 -23.49 10.09 3.40
N THR A 308 -22.64 11.10 3.15
CA THR A 308 -23.06 12.39 2.58
C THR A 308 -23.25 12.27 1.07
#